data_ca8da2718347a923e69905c1fff695cf
#
_entry.id   ca8da2718347a923e69905c1fff695cf
#
_cell.length_a   1.000
_cell.length_b   1.000
_cell.length_c   1.000
_cell.angle_alpha   90.00
_cell.angle_beta   90.00
_cell.angle_gamma   90.00
#
_symmetry.space_group_name_H-M   'P 1'
#
loop_
_entity.id
_entity.type
_entity.pdbx_description
1 polymer ?
#
loop_
_entity_poly.entity_id
_entity_poly.type
_entity_poly.pdbx_seq_one_letter_code
_entity_poly.pdbx_strand_id
1 'polypeptide(L)'
;MTGMSGENFDDVIFEDGALAPVENPDLSGHDQAEATLKQAFESGRLAHAWLLSGPEGIGKATLAYRFARYVLANGGTDAGQGLFGDSLEEPSDSLYVAPDNPVFRRVASGGHSDLKAVVRTVNEKTGKLRGEIVVDDVRSVGDFFHHTAGEGGWRVVVVDCADEMNTNAANALLKVLEEPPPRGLLLLVSHNSGRLLPTIRSRCRKLALHPLAEESVASLINAHRPDLEGADVSVLAHLADGSPGRALALA
;
A
#
# COMPACT_ATOMS: atom_id res chain seq x y z
N MET A 1 -14.87 30.36 0.44
CA MET A 1 -13.40 30.15 0.51
C MET A 1 -13.14 29.50 1.84
N THR A 2 -13.10 28.20 1.89
CA THR A 2 -12.68 27.45 3.08
C THR A 2 -11.89 26.26 2.52
N GLY A 3 -10.57 26.32 2.73
CA GLY A 3 -9.65 25.31 2.23
C GLY A 3 -9.93 23.97 2.92
N MET A 4 -10.07 22.94 2.11
CA MET A 4 -10.04 21.56 2.57
C MET A 4 -8.58 21.28 2.98
N SER A 5 -8.35 21.23 4.28
CA SER A 5 -7.10 20.76 4.89
C SER A 5 -6.87 19.30 4.50
N GLY A 6 -5.66 19.02 4.01
CA GLY A 6 -5.20 17.68 3.71
C GLY A 6 -5.33 16.79 4.95
N GLU A 7 -5.91 15.62 4.74
CA GLU A 7 -5.90 14.55 5.74
C GLU A 7 -4.45 14.12 5.92
N ASN A 8 -3.89 14.44 7.06
CA ASN A 8 -2.51 14.11 7.42
C ASN A 8 -2.41 12.62 7.74
N PHE A 9 -1.47 11.94 7.09
CA PHE A 9 -0.99 10.60 7.47
C PHE A 9 -0.34 10.57 8.87
N ASP A 10 -0.09 11.73 9.47
CA ASP A 10 0.56 11.92 10.77
C ASP A 10 -0.24 11.34 11.96
N ASP A 11 -1.52 10.99 11.76
CA ASP A 11 -2.37 10.43 12.83
C ASP A 11 -2.29 8.90 12.96
N VAL A 12 -1.56 8.22 12.09
CA VAL A 12 -1.28 6.78 12.24
C VAL A 12 0.03 6.63 13.00
N ILE A 13 -0.05 6.61 14.32
CA ILE A 13 1.11 6.38 15.19
C ILE A 13 1.55 4.93 15.00
N PHE A 14 2.60 4.72 14.22
CA PHE A 14 3.39 3.50 14.29
C PHE A 14 4.29 3.65 15.53
N GLU A 15 3.82 3.12 16.65
CA GLU A 15 4.63 2.93 17.85
C GLU A 15 5.77 2.01 17.42
N ASP A 16 7.02 2.27 17.56
CA ASP A 16 8.18 1.36 17.46
C ASP A 16 9.26 1.63 16.40
N GLY A 17 9.41 2.87 15.93
CA GLY A 17 10.59 3.21 15.10
C GLY A 17 10.64 2.59 13.70
N ALA A 18 9.64 1.81 13.30
CA ALA A 18 9.48 1.31 11.94
C ALA A 18 8.88 2.40 11.04
N LEU A 19 9.42 2.55 9.82
CA LEU A 19 8.84 3.45 8.84
C LEU A 19 7.42 3.04 8.48
N ALA A 20 6.53 4.03 8.36
CA ALA A 20 5.19 3.79 7.86
C ALA A 20 5.25 3.11 6.48
N PRO A 21 4.31 2.20 6.13
CA PRO A 21 4.32 1.53 4.82
C PRO A 21 4.40 2.49 3.63
N VAL A 22 3.82 3.68 3.74
CA VAL A 22 3.84 4.73 2.72
C VAL A 22 5.20 5.37 2.55
N GLU A 23 6.04 5.37 3.58
CA GLU A 23 7.38 5.95 3.62
C GLU A 23 8.49 4.91 3.40
N ASN A 24 8.16 3.62 3.55
CA ASN A 24 9.14 2.56 3.48
C ASN A 24 9.51 2.23 2.02
N PRO A 25 10.77 2.43 1.61
CA PRO A 25 11.25 2.06 0.28
C PRO A 25 11.53 0.56 0.17
N ASP A 26 11.76 -0.13 1.29
CA ASP A 26 12.25 -1.49 1.32
C ASP A 26 11.13 -2.51 1.49
N LEU A 27 11.27 -3.62 0.80
CA LEU A 27 10.39 -4.78 0.91
C LEU A 27 11.26 -6.04 0.83
N SER A 28 11.03 -6.97 1.73
CA SER A 28 11.77 -8.23 1.77
C SER A 28 10.85 -9.44 1.67
N GLY A 29 11.29 -10.47 0.97
CA GLY A 29 10.66 -11.79 0.97
C GLY A 29 9.38 -11.92 0.14
N HIS A 30 9.06 -10.94 -0.72
CA HIS A 30 7.88 -10.97 -1.58
C HIS A 30 8.19 -10.81 -3.06
N ASP A 31 9.38 -11.27 -3.51
CA ASP A 31 9.88 -11.09 -4.88
C ASP A 31 8.92 -11.62 -5.95
N GLN A 32 8.29 -12.78 -5.71
CA GLN A 32 7.32 -13.35 -6.65
C GLN A 32 6.03 -12.51 -6.75
N ALA A 33 5.60 -11.91 -5.65
CA ALA A 33 4.45 -11.01 -5.64
C ALA A 33 4.78 -9.69 -6.36
N GLU A 34 5.97 -9.14 -6.14
CA GLU A 34 6.49 -7.99 -6.89
C GLU A 34 6.53 -8.27 -8.40
N ALA A 35 7.16 -9.37 -8.80
CA ALA A 35 7.26 -9.76 -10.20
C ALA A 35 5.88 -9.93 -10.85
N THR A 36 4.91 -10.50 -10.13
CA THR A 36 3.53 -10.68 -10.61
C THR A 36 2.85 -9.33 -10.88
N LEU A 37 2.99 -8.36 -9.99
CA LEU A 37 2.41 -7.02 -10.13
C LEU A 37 3.09 -6.26 -11.26
N LYS A 38 4.43 -6.30 -11.33
CA LYS A 38 5.23 -5.68 -12.37
C LYS A 38 4.86 -6.20 -13.75
N GLN A 39 4.85 -7.53 -13.92
CA GLN A 39 4.46 -8.16 -15.18
C GLN A 39 3.04 -7.79 -15.60
N ALA A 40 2.09 -7.71 -14.65
CA ALA A 40 0.72 -7.31 -14.96
C ALA A 40 0.66 -5.87 -15.49
N PHE A 41 1.43 -4.95 -14.92
CA PHE A 41 1.52 -3.57 -15.38
C PHE A 41 2.19 -3.45 -16.75
N GLU A 42 3.37 -4.03 -16.93
CA GLU A 42 4.18 -3.94 -18.15
C GLU A 42 3.52 -4.61 -19.35
N SER A 43 2.74 -5.68 -19.11
CA SER A 43 1.98 -6.35 -20.18
C SER A 43 0.76 -5.55 -20.67
N GLY A 44 0.45 -4.40 -20.06
CA GLY A 44 -0.75 -3.62 -20.37
C GLY A 44 -2.07 -4.31 -19.96
N ARG A 45 -2.00 -5.39 -19.18
CA ARG A 45 -3.16 -6.18 -18.72
C ARG A 45 -3.36 -6.06 -17.20
N LEU A 46 -3.08 -4.87 -16.67
CA LEU A 46 -3.29 -4.62 -15.25
C LEU A 46 -4.78 -4.69 -14.90
N ALA A 47 -5.12 -5.57 -13.96
CA ALA A 47 -6.47 -5.60 -13.39
C ALA A 47 -6.72 -4.31 -12.61
N HIS A 48 -7.92 -3.74 -12.72
CA HIS A 48 -8.32 -2.51 -12.04
C HIS A 48 -8.35 -2.65 -10.51
N ALA A 49 -8.46 -3.87 -9.98
CA ALA A 49 -8.49 -4.11 -8.54
C ALA A 49 -7.67 -5.34 -8.15
N TRP A 50 -6.86 -5.20 -7.12
CA TRP A 50 -6.07 -6.27 -6.52
C TRP A 50 -6.38 -6.40 -5.04
N LEU A 51 -6.47 -7.65 -4.57
CA LEU A 51 -6.62 -7.99 -3.17
C LEU A 51 -5.34 -8.66 -2.67
N LEU A 52 -4.54 -7.90 -1.91
CA LEU A 52 -3.33 -8.37 -1.25
C LEU A 52 -3.74 -8.96 0.11
N SER A 53 -3.64 -10.26 0.26
CA SER A 53 -4.11 -10.97 1.45
C SER A 53 -3.00 -11.77 2.13
N GLY A 54 -3.07 -11.93 3.44
CA GLY A 54 -2.12 -12.68 4.26
C GLY A 54 -2.09 -12.19 5.70
N PRO A 55 -1.31 -12.82 6.58
CA PRO A 55 -1.20 -12.42 7.99
C PRO A 55 -0.82 -10.95 8.17
N GLU A 56 -1.09 -10.40 9.36
CA GLU A 56 -0.73 -9.04 9.71
C GLU A 56 0.79 -8.87 9.82
N GLY A 57 1.29 -7.66 9.49
CA GLY A 57 2.70 -7.29 9.66
C GLY A 57 3.70 -7.94 8.70
N ILE A 58 3.25 -8.72 7.68
CA ILE A 58 4.17 -9.38 6.71
C ILE A 58 4.61 -8.47 5.54
N GLY A 59 4.21 -7.18 5.49
CA GLY A 59 4.62 -6.24 4.43
C GLY A 59 3.60 -6.01 3.32
N LYS A 60 2.31 -6.39 3.49
CA LYS A 60 1.26 -6.20 2.47
C LYS A 60 1.03 -4.74 2.09
N ALA A 61 0.92 -3.85 3.08
CA ALA A 61 0.74 -2.42 2.85
C ALA A 61 1.98 -1.82 2.17
N THR A 62 3.18 -2.20 2.62
CA THR A 62 4.44 -1.80 2.00
C THR A 62 4.48 -2.19 0.51
N LEU A 63 4.09 -3.42 0.16
CA LEU A 63 3.98 -3.86 -1.23
C LEU A 63 2.94 -3.03 -2.01
N ALA A 64 1.78 -2.73 -1.41
CA ALA A 64 0.75 -1.92 -2.05
C ALA A 64 1.26 -0.52 -2.38
N TYR A 65 1.88 0.18 -1.43
CA TYR A 65 2.47 1.51 -1.67
C TYR A 65 3.65 1.47 -2.62
N ARG A 66 4.49 0.44 -2.56
CA ARG A 66 5.60 0.23 -3.49
C ARG A 66 5.09 0.09 -4.92
N PHE A 67 4.05 -0.71 -5.13
CA PHE A 67 3.42 -0.86 -6.43
C PHE A 67 2.70 0.42 -6.87
N ALA A 68 2.03 1.12 -5.97
CA ALA A 68 1.42 2.42 -6.27
C ALA A 68 2.45 3.43 -6.77
N ARG A 69 3.60 3.57 -6.08
CA ARG A 69 4.73 4.42 -6.51
C ARG A 69 5.23 4.04 -7.90
N TYR A 70 5.40 2.74 -8.15
CA TYR A 70 5.87 2.24 -9.46
C TYR A 70 4.90 2.60 -10.59
N VAL A 71 3.60 2.38 -10.40
CA VAL A 71 2.56 2.71 -11.38
C VAL A 71 2.49 4.22 -11.64
N LEU A 72 2.58 5.04 -10.59
CA LEU A 72 2.55 6.50 -10.71
C LEU A 72 3.80 7.06 -11.39
N ALA A 73 4.97 6.47 -11.14
CA ALA A 73 6.22 6.89 -11.76
C ALA A 73 6.32 6.50 -13.24
N ASN A 74 5.77 5.34 -13.62
CA ASN A 74 5.94 4.77 -14.95
C ASN A 74 4.68 4.82 -15.84
N GLY A 75 3.55 5.23 -15.29
CA GLY A 75 2.23 5.17 -15.96
C GLY A 75 1.80 6.46 -16.65
N GLY A 76 2.62 7.50 -16.68
CA GLY A 76 2.32 8.78 -17.33
C GLY A 76 2.29 8.68 -18.85
N THR A 77 1.56 9.61 -19.50
CA THR A 77 1.51 9.69 -20.98
C THR A 77 2.85 10.11 -21.59
N ASP A 78 3.73 10.71 -20.80
CA ASP A 78 5.07 11.17 -21.21
C ASP A 78 6.21 10.27 -20.69
N ALA A 79 5.92 9.08 -20.18
CA ALA A 79 6.92 8.13 -19.66
C ALA A 79 7.92 7.60 -20.70
N GLY A 80 8.07 8.26 -21.85
CA GLY A 80 8.99 7.90 -22.93
C GLY A 80 9.88 9.04 -23.45
N GLN A 81 9.73 10.27 -22.99
CA GLN A 81 10.57 11.38 -23.47
C GLN A 81 10.86 12.40 -22.38
N GLY A 82 11.73 12.04 -21.45
CA GLY A 82 12.44 13.04 -20.65
C GLY A 82 13.29 13.90 -21.58
N LEU A 83 13.03 15.21 -21.61
CA LEU A 83 13.77 16.19 -22.43
C LEU A 83 15.25 16.32 -22.01
N PHE A 84 15.64 15.67 -20.93
CA PHE A 84 17.01 15.54 -20.44
C PHE A 84 17.27 14.04 -20.24
N GLY A 85 17.94 13.49 -21.26
CA GLY A 85 18.23 12.08 -21.39
C GLY A 85 18.71 11.38 -20.14
N ASP A 86 18.18 10.20 -19.96
CA ASP A 86 18.85 9.00 -19.51
C ASP A 86 19.63 9.05 -18.21
N SER A 87 18.96 8.63 -17.18
CA SER A 87 19.54 7.46 -16.50
C SER A 87 18.97 6.24 -17.22
N LEU A 88 19.77 5.55 -17.98
CA LEU A 88 19.56 4.15 -18.37
C LEU A 88 19.66 3.34 -17.08
N GLU A 89 18.64 3.44 -16.20
CA GLU A 89 18.48 2.47 -15.15
C GLU A 89 18.21 1.14 -15.88
N GLU A 90 19.13 0.20 -15.72
CA GLU A 90 18.93 -1.16 -16.19
C GLU A 90 17.54 -1.62 -15.72
N PRO A 91 16.80 -2.37 -16.55
CA PRO A 91 15.45 -2.83 -16.17
C PRO A 91 15.58 -3.66 -14.89
N SER A 92 15.40 -3.01 -13.77
CA SER A 92 15.35 -3.65 -12.46
C SER A 92 14.14 -4.58 -12.43
N ASP A 93 14.33 -5.84 -12.07
CA ASP A 93 13.22 -6.79 -11.90
C ASP A 93 12.29 -6.44 -10.72
N SER A 94 12.52 -5.32 -10.08
CA SER A 94 11.87 -4.83 -8.87
C SER A 94 10.89 -3.69 -9.16
N LEU A 95 9.90 -3.50 -8.27
CA LEU A 95 9.01 -2.33 -8.21
C LEU A 95 9.66 -1.15 -7.43
N TYR A 96 10.96 -1.20 -7.20
CA TYR A 96 11.66 -0.17 -6.43
C TYR A 96 11.61 1.18 -7.14
N VAL A 97 11.25 2.20 -6.37
CA VAL A 97 11.35 3.62 -6.74
C VAL A 97 12.20 4.29 -5.68
N ALA A 98 13.29 4.91 -6.09
CA ALA A 98 14.27 5.49 -5.17
C ALA A 98 13.66 6.63 -4.32
N PRO A 99 14.07 6.80 -3.05
CA PRO A 99 13.53 7.84 -2.16
C PRO A 99 13.76 9.27 -2.64
N ASP A 100 14.74 9.51 -3.50
CA ASP A 100 15.00 10.81 -4.13
C ASP A 100 14.08 11.11 -5.33
N ASN A 101 13.36 10.10 -5.82
CA ASN A 101 12.38 10.27 -6.89
C ASN A 101 11.24 11.21 -6.44
N PRO A 102 10.83 12.20 -7.27
CA PRO A 102 9.75 13.12 -6.93
C PRO A 102 8.41 12.44 -6.61
N VAL A 103 8.09 11.32 -7.29
CA VAL A 103 6.87 10.53 -7.03
C VAL A 103 6.95 9.92 -5.64
N PHE A 104 8.10 9.29 -5.29
CA PHE A 104 8.30 8.71 -3.97
C PHE A 104 8.07 9.76 -2.86
N ARG A 105 8.71 10.93 -2.97
CA ARG A 105 8.60 12.00 -1.96
C ARG A 105 7.15 12.49 -1.78
N ARG A 106 6.42 12.67 -2.89
CA ARG A 106 5.02 13.11 -2.82
C ARG A 106 4.10 12.04 -2.24
N VAL A 107 4.37 10.77 -2.54
CA VAL A 107 3.62 9.64 -1.96
C VAL A 107 3.91 9.54 -0.46
N ALA A 108 5.16 9.56 -0.06
CA ALA A 108 5.58 9.48 1.34
C ALA A 108 5.01 10.62 2.20
N SER A 109 4.96 11.85 1.66
CA SER A 109 4.36 13.01 2.35
C SER A 109 2.83 13.08 2.27
N GLY A 110 2.14 12.08 1.66
CA GLY A 110 0.69 12.14 1.45
C GLY A 110 0.23 13.19 0.43
N GLY A 111 1.16 13.87 -0.26
CA GLY A 111 0.88 15.00 -1.16
C GLY A 111 0.69 14.63 -2.64
N HIS A 112 0.67 13.35 -3.02
CA HIS A 112 0.50 12.97 -4.42
C HIS A 112 -0.96 13.05 -4.86
N SER A 113 -1.29 13.95 -5.81
CA SER A 113 -2.66 14.21 -6.27
C SER A 113 -3.39 12.99 -6.85
N ASP A 114 -2.65 12.03 -7.38
CA ASP A 114 -3.20 10.84 -8.04
C ASP A 114 -3.08 9.56 -7.17
N LEU A 115 -2.75 9.72 -5.88
CA LEU A 115 -2.83 8.67 -4.86
C LEU A 115 -3.82 9.05 -3.77
N LYS A 116 -4.71 8.13 -3.43
CA LYS A 116 -5.58 8.25 -2.26
C LYS A 116 -5.42 7.02 -1.37
N ALA A 117 -5.16 7.24 -0.10
CA ALA A 117 -5.23 6.20 0.91
C ALA A 117 -6.59 6.24 1.62
N VAL A 118 -7.11 5.07 1.93
CA VAL A 118 -8.30 4.87 2.77
C VAL A 118 -7.86 4.00 3.94
N VAL A 119 -7.86 4.60 5.10
CA VAL A 119 -7.49 4.00 6.38
C VAL A 119 -8.58 4.31 7.41
N ARG A 120 -8.50 3.72 8.60
CA ARG A 120 -9.36 4.13 9.70
C ARG A 120 -9.06 5.58 10.08
N THR A 121 -10.09 6.38 10.19
CA THR A 121 -9.99 7.80 10.57
C THR A 121 -10.25 8.01 12.07
N VAL A 122 -9.78 9.13 12.60
CA VAL A 122 -10.09 9.57 13.95
C VAL A 122 -11.54 10.08 14.00
N ASN A 123 -12.27 9.70 15.01
CA ASN A 123 -13.61 10.23 15.26
C ASN A 123 -13.51 11.65 15.84
N GLU A 124 -13.93 12.66 15.10
CA GLU A 124 -13.84 14.08 15.48
C GLU A 124 -14.50 14.40 16.82
N LYS A 125 -15.56 13.66 17.21
CA LYS A 125 -16.28 13.89 18.46
C LYS A 125 -15.58 13.30 19.69
N THR A 126 -14.87 12.19 19.51
CA THR A 126 -14.26 11.46 20.63
C THR A 126 -12.73 11.58 20.67
N GLY A 127 -12.11 12.07 19.58
CA GLY A 127 -10.65 12.12 19.43
C GLY A 127 -9.98 10.74 19.39
N LYS A 128 -10.75 9.65 19.20
CA LYS A 128 -10.22 8.27 19.17
C LYS A 128 -10.25 7.70 17.77
N LEU A 129 -9.23 6.90 17.43
CA LEU A 129 -9.21 6.11 16.20
C LEU A 129 -10.46 5.24 16.13
N ARG A 130 -11.14 5.23 14.98
CA ARG A 130 -12.32 4.38 14.76
C ARG A 130 -11.91 2.91 14.70
N GLY A 131 -12.77 2.02 15.17
CA GLY A 131 -12.56 0.58 15.08
C GLY A 131 -12.79 -0.01 13.69
N GLU A 132 -13.33 0.79 12.76
CA GLU A 132 -13.68 0.37 11.39
C GLU A 132 -13.55 1.53 10.40
N ILE A 133 -13.38 1.19 9.12
CA ILE A 133 -13.47 2.12 8.00
C ILE A 133 -14.95 2.39 7.73
N VAL A 134 -15.36 3.64 7.74
CA VAL A 134 -16.76 4.05 7.57
C VAL A 134 -17.06 4.48 6.13
N VAL A 135 -18.34 4.57 5.82
CA VAL A 135 -18.82 4.86 4.46
C VAL A 135 -18.32 6.20 3.91
N ASP A 136 -18.11 7.20 4.76
CA ASP A 136 -17.65 8.52 4.32
C ASP A 136 -16.21 8.48 3.84
N ASP A 137 -15.36 7.65 4.45
CA ASP A 137 -13.98 7.40 4.02
C ASP A 137 -13.95 6.82 2.59
N VAL A 138 -14.90 5.92 2.27
CA VAL A 138 -14.95 5.22 0.98
C VAL A 138 -15.70 6.02 -0.10
N ARG A 139 -16.70 6.82 0.22
CA ARG A 139 -17.40 7.67 -0.74
C ARG A 139 -16.45 8.60 -1.49
N SER A 140 -15.47 9.14 -0.78
CA SER A 140 -14.44 9.99 -1.36
C SER A 140 -13.58 9.30 -2.44
N VAL A 141 -13.59 7.96 -2.50
CA VAL A 141 -12.91 7.18 -3.55
C VAL A 141 -13.58 7.36 -4.91
N GLY A 142 -14.92 7.35 -4.94
CA GLY A 142 -15.68 7.60 -6.17
C GLY A 142 -15.38 8.98 -6.74
N ASP A 143 -15.46 10.01 -5.91
CA ASP A 143 -15.16 11.39 -6.31
C ASP A 143 -13.71 11.52 -6.79
N PHE A 144 -12.76 10.92 -6.07
CA PHE A 144 -11.35 10.90 -6.46
C PHE A 144 -11.14 10.32 -7.85
N PHE A 145 -11.81 9.25 -8.23
CA PHE A 145 -11.67 8.65 -9.55
C PHE A 145 -12.39 9.44 -10.66
N HIS A 146 -13.40 10.23 -10.35
CA HIS A 146 -14.10 11.06 -11.34
C HIS A 146 -13.33 12.32 -11.75
N HIS A 147 -12.37 12.78 -10.97
CA HIS A 147 -11.50 13.87 -11.39
C HIS A 147 -10.48 13.42 -12.44
N THR A 148 -10.01 14.30 -13.28
CA THR A 148 -8.92 14.01 -14.22
C THR A 148 -7.61 13.79 -13.46
N ALA A 149 -6.80 12.81 -13.88
CA ALA A 149 -5.49 12.61 -13.29
C ALA A 149 -4.63 13.86 -13.47
N GLY A 150 -3.99 14.32 -12.39
CA GLY A 150 -3.19 15.56 -12.39
C GLY A 150 -1.99 15.49 -13.32
N GLU A 151 -1.41 14.30 -13.48
CA GLU A 151 -0.23 14.03 -14.31
C GLU A 151 -0.57 13.21 -15.57
N GLY A 152 -1.86 13.12 -15.94
CA GLY A 152 -2.32 12.44 -17.16
C GLY A 152 -2.15 10.91 -17.17
N GLY A 153 -1.78 10.34 -16.02
CA GLY A 153 -1.45 8.94 -15.85
C GLY A 153 -2.54 8.12 -15.16
N TRP A 154 -2.10 7.27 -14.25
CA TRP A 154 -2.94 6.42 -13.42
C TRP A 154 -3.42 7.16 -12.16
N ARG A 155 -4.60 6.75 -11.67
CA ARG A 155 -5.07 7.06 -10.33
C ARG A 155 -5.07 5.82 -9.48
N VAL A 156 -4.48 5.89 -8.33
CA VAL A 156 -4.30 4.74 -7.44
C VAL A 156 -5.01 5.00 -6.12
N VAL A 157 -5.78 4.03 -5.66
CA VAL A 157 -6.37 4.03 -4.32
C VAL A 157 -5.83 2.82 -3.57
N VAL A 158 -5.31 3.05 -2.37
CA VAL A 158 -4.91 2.00 -1.44
C VAL A 158 -5.91 1.99 -0.29
N VAL A 159 -6.60 0.86 -0.09
CA VAL A 159 -7.46 0.64 1.08
C VAL A 159 -6.70 -0.27 2.04
N ASP A 160 -6.16 0.31 3.10
CA ASP A 160 -5.41 -0.46 4.09
C ASP A 160 -6.35 -0.97 5.19
N CYS A 161 -6.26 -2.28 5.43
CA CYS A 161 -7.19 -3.05 6.24
C CYS A 161 -8.63 -3.06 5.67
N ALA A 162 -8.80 -3.42 4.40
CA ALA A 162 -10.10 -3.49 3.75
C ALA A 162 -11.12 -4.41 4.49
N ASP A 163 -10.64 -5.40 5.24
CA ASP A 163 -11.48 -6.25 6.12
C ASP A 163 -11.98 -5.55 7.39
N GLU A 164 -11.55 -4.31 7.63
CA GLU A 164 -12.09 -3.43 8.67
C GLU A 164 -13.18 -2.48 8.17
N MET A 165 -13.55 -2.56 6.88
CA MET A 165 -14.70 -1.82 6.38
C MET A 165 -16.00 -2.33 7.00
N ASN A 166 -16.85 -1.39 7.48
CA ASN A 166 -18.22 -1.77 7.81
C ASN A 166 -19.04 -2.07 6.52
N THR A 167 -20.20 -2.65 6.69
CA THR A 167 -21.05 -3.09 5.56
C THR A 167 -21.39 -1.94 4.60
N ASN A 168 -21.60 -0.75 5.10
CA ASN A 168 -21.96 0.43 4.27
C ASN A 168 -20.74 0.90 3.44
N ALA A 169 -19.55 0.93 4.04
CA ALA A 169 -18.31 1.22 3.35
C ALA A 169 -18.01 0.19 2.25
N ALA A 170 -18.12 -1.10 2.59
CA ALA A 170 -17.94 -2.19 1.64
C ALA A 170 -18.91 -2.10 0.44
N ASN A 171 -20.19 -1.78 0.68
CA ASN A 171 -21.17 -1.59 -0.38
C ASN A 171 -20.89 -0.33 -1.23
N ALA A 172 -20.37 0.74 -0.63
CA ALA A 172 -19.97 1.93 -1.40
C ALA A 172 -18.80 1.63 -2.35
N LEU A 173 -17.83 0.79 -1.93
CA LEU A 173 -16.71 0.39 -2.75
C LEU A 173 -17.11 -0.48 -3.96
N LEU A 174 -18.21 -1.25 -3.86
CA LEU A 174 -18.68 -2.10 -4.96
C LEU A 174 -18.96 -1.31 -6.23
N LYS A 175 -19.46 -0.05 -6.13
CA LYS A 175 -19.71 0.79 -7.30
C LYS A 175 -18.46 1.02 -8.13
N VAL A 176 -17.33 1.29 -7.47
CA VAL A 176 -16.02 1.49 -8.14
C VAL A 176 -15.51 0.19 -8.74
N LEU A 177 -15.76 -0.94 -8.07
CA LEU A 177 -15.34 -2.26 -8.57
C LEU A 177 -16.17 -2.75 -9.76
N GLU A 178 -17.43 -2.31 -9.88
CA GLU A 178 -18.35 -2.67 -10.97
C GLU A 178 -18.13 -1.79 -12.20
N GLU A 179 -17.84 -0.51 -11.99
CA GLU A 179 -17.62 0.47 -13.05
C GLU A 179 -16.23 1.14 -12.87
N PRO A 180 -15.15 0.38 -13.11
CA PRO A 180 -13.81 0.89 -12.88
C PRO A 180 -13.48 2.02 -13.87
N PRO A 181 -12.95 3.15 -13.38
CA PRO A 181 -12.52 4.23 -14.25
C PRO A 181 -11.32 3.82 -15.11
N PRO A 182 -11.17 4.39 -16.32
CA PRO A 182 -9.99 4.19 -17.12
C PRO A 182 -8.72 4.61 -16.34
N ARG A 183 -7.68 3.77 -16.36
CA ARG A 183 -6.44 3.97 -15.60
C ARG A 183 -6.65 4.17 -14.09
N GLY A 184 -7.74 3.61 -13.55
CA GLY A 184 -7.97 3.49 -12.11
C GLY A 184 -7.41 2.18 -11.59
N LEU A 185 -6.63 2.24 -10.50
CA LEU A 185 -6.10 1.09 -9.81
C LEU A 185 -6.54 1.10 -8.35
N LEU A 186 -7.16 0.02 -7.90
CA LEU A 186 -7.58 -0.18 -6.52
C LEU A 186 -6.76 -1.31 -5.87
N LEU A 187 -6.03 -0.99 -4.83
CA LEU A 187 -5.22 -1.93 -4.05
C LEU A 187 -5.87 -2.14 -2.68
N LEU A 188 -6.43 -3.31 -2.45
CA LEU A 188 -7.06 -3.70 -1.18
C LEU A 188 -6.08 -4.54 -0.36
N VAL A 189 -5.69 -4.07 0.80
CA VAL A 189 -4.91 -4.82 1.78
C VAL A 189 -5.86 -5.48 2.76
N SER A 190 -5.68 -6.78 3.04
CA SER A 190 -6.53 -7.51 3.99
C SER A 190 -5.74 -8.49 4.83
N HIS A 191 -6.00 -8.51 6.13
CA HIS A 191 -5.45 -9.49 7.06
C HIS A 191 -6.29 -10.75 7.09
N ASN A 192 -7.61 -10.60 6.88
CA ASN A 192 -8.56 -11.70 6.86
C ASN A 192 -9.57 -11.53 5.71
N SER A 193 -9.19 -12.01 4.52
CA SER A 193 -10.05 -11.91 3.34
C SER A 193 -11.41 -12.61 3.49
N GLY A 194 -11.57 -13.49 4.47
CA GLY A 194 -12.86 -14.12 4.81
C GLY A 194 -13.90 -13.13 5.33
N ARG A 195 -13.49 -12.02 5.93
CA ARG A 195 -14.38 -10.95 6.43
C ARG A 195 -14.89 -10.03 5.31
N LEU A 196 -14.21 -10.01 4.17
CA LEU A 196 -14.65 -9.23 3.02
C LEU A 196 -15.90 -9.83 2.37
N LEU A 197 -16.77 -8.98 1.86
CA LEU A 197 -17.93 -9.43 1.09
C LEU A 197 -17.49 -10.31 -0.08
N PRO A 198 -18.18 -11.43 -0.34
CA PRO A 198 -17.88 -12.29 -1.51
C PRO A 198 -17.90 -11.53 -2.84
N THR A 199 -18.76 -10.52 -2.93
CA THR A 199 -18.91 -9.63 -4.09
C THR A 199 -17.67 -8.78 -4.35
N ILE A 200 -16.96 -8.31 -3.32
CA ILE A 200 -15.67 -7.63 -3.44
C ILE A 200 -14.61 -8.62 -3.89
N ARG A 201 -14.51 -9.77 -3.19
CA ARG A 201 -13.50 -10.79 -3.48
C ARG A 201 -13.56 -11.36 -4.90
N SER A 202 -14.75 -11.43 -5.49
CA SER A 202 -14.96 -11.94 -6.86
C SER A 202 -14.54 -10.96 -7.95
N ARG A 203 -14.44 -9.67 -7.64
CA ARG A 203 -14.08 -8.58 -8.57
C ARG A 203 -12.61 -8.17 -8.49
N CYS A 204 -11.88 -8.68 -7.51
CA CYS A 204 -10.46 -8.40 -7.33
C CYS A 204 -9.59 -9.56 -7.82
N ARG A 205 -8.48 -9.25 -8.48
CA ARG A 205 -7.40 -10.22 -8.69
C ARG A 205 -6.71 -10.46 -7.34
N LYS A 206 -6.64 -11.72 -6.94
CA LYS A 206 -6.09 -12.10 -5.64
C LYS A 206 -4.59 -12.28 -5.72
N LEU A 207 -3.87 -11.74 -4.73
CA LEU A 207 -2.46 -11.94 -4.52
C LEU A 207 -2.27 -12.31 -3.04
N ALA A 208 -1.97 -13.57 -2.79
CA ALA A 208 -1.71 -14.05 -1.44
C ALA A 208 -0.22 -13.87 -1.11
N LEU A 209 0.05 -13.22 0.03
CA LEU A 209 1.37 -13.13 0.60
C LEU A 209 1.47 -14.11 1.77
N HIS A 210 2.65 -14.66 1.95
CA HIS A 210 2.93 -15.66 2.98
C HIS A 210 3.90 -15.10 4.03
N PRO A 211 3.88 -15.64 5.26
CA PRO A 211 4.89 -15.33 6.26
C PRO A 211 6.30 -15.51 5.71
N LEU A 212 7.23 -14.67 6.16
CA LEU A 212 8.64 -14.76 5.78
C LEU A 212 9.32 -15.90 6.52
N ALA A 213 10.42 -16.39 5.94
CA ALA A 213 11.32 -17.32 6.64
C ALA A 213 11.93 -16.64 7.87
N GLU A 214 12.18 -17.41 8.92
CA GLU A 214 12.71 -16.90 10.20
C GLU A 214 14.04 -16.16 10.00
N GLU A 215 14.92 -16.66 9.12
CA GLU A 215 16.18 -16.03 8.77
C GLU A 215 15.99 -14.66 8.13
N SER A 216 14.96 -14.49 7.31
CA SER A 216 14.63 -13.21 6.69
C SER A 216 14.14 -12.20 7.72
N VAL A 217 13.31 -12.65 8.67
CA VAL A 217 12.86 -11.83 9.80
C VAL A 217 14.03 -11.42 10.69
N ALA A 218 14.93 -12.36 11.03
CA ALA A 218 16.12 -12.08 11.81
C ALA A 218 17.03 -11.04 11.13
N SER A 219 17.21 -11.15 9.81
CA SER A 219 17.97 -10.17 9.03
C SER A 219 17.36 -8.78 9.08
N LEU A 220 16.04 -8.68 9.01
CA LEU A 220 15.31 -7.41 9.12
C LEU A 220 15.42 -6.80 10.52
N ILE A 221 15.31 -7.63 11.59
CA ILE A 221 15.54 -7.17 12.96
C ILE A 221 16.96 -6.59 13.10
N ASN A 222 17.97 -7.29 12.65
CA ASN A 222 19.36 -6.82 12.73
C ASN A 222 19.59 -5.51 11.98
N ALA A 223 18.92 -5.30 10.85
CA ALA A 223 19.03 -4.06 10.07
C ALA A 223 18.38 -2.86 10.79
N HIS A 224 17.25 -3.06 11.48
CA HIS A 224 16.50 -2.00 12.16
C HIS A 224 16.91 -1.81 13.63
N ARG A 225 17.39 -2.89 14.28
CA ARG A 225 17.78 -2.90 15.69
C ARG A 225 19.18 -3.54 15.84
N PRO A 226 20.23 -2.86 15.36
CA PRO A 226 21.61 -3.35 15.45
C PRO A 226 22.14 -3.39 16.89
N ASP A 227 21.40 -2.86 17.84
CA ASP A 227 21.68 -2.84 19.27
C ASP A 227 21.32 -4.16 19.97
N LEU A 228 20.53 -5.05 19.33
CA LEU A 228 20.11 -6.32 19.93
C LEU A 228 21.18 -7.41 19.78
N GLU A 229 21.31 -8.24 20.80
CA GLU A 229 22.19 -9.42 20.74
C GLU A 229 21.58 -10.52 19.86
N GLY A 230 22.45 -11.35 19.23
CA GLY A 230 21.99 -12.37 18.30
C GLY A 230 21.04 -13.41 18.92
N ALA A 231 21.16 -13.69 20.23
CA ALA A 231 20.25 -14.57 20.95
C ALA A 231 18.82 -13.96 21.02
N ASP A 232 18.72 -12.68 21.30
CA ASP A 232 17.42 -11.96 21.37
C ASP A 232 16.79 -11.88 20.00
N VAL A 233 17.59 -11.58 18.96
CA VAL A 233 17.13 -11.56 17.56
C VAL A 233 16.51 -12.88 17.15
N SER A 234 17.14 -14.02 17.51
CA SER A 234 16.62 -15.35 17.19
C SER A 234 15.29 -15.63 17.88
N VAL A 235 15.16 -15.24 19.15
CA VAL A 235 13.90 -15.40 19.91
C VAL A 235 12.80 -14.54 19.32
N LEU A 236 13.09 -13.28 18.99
CA LEU A 236 12.12 -12.36 18.39
C LEU A 236 11.67 -12.84 17.01
N ALA A 237 12.60 -13.32 16.17
CA ALA A 237 12.28 -13.84 14.85
C ALA A 237 11.36 -15.07 14.94
N HIS A 238 11.63 -15.97 15.90
CA HIS A 238 10.78 -17.13 16.15
C HIS A 238 9.38 -16.74 16.64
N LEU A 239 9.28 -15.83 17.62
CA LEU A 239 8.00 -15.36 18.16
C LEU A 239 7.16 -14.57 17.15
N ALA A 240 7.81 -13.98 16.17
CA ALA A 240 7.15 -13.17 15.13
C ALA A 240 6.38 -14.01 14.11
N ASP A 241 6.63 -15.33 14.01
CA ASP A 241 5.92 -16.24 13.11
C ASP A 241 5.90 -15.73 11.64
N GLY A 242 7.07 -15.29 11.17
CA GLY A 242 7.26 -14.78 9.81
C GLY A 242 6.69 -13.38 9.54
N SER A 243 6.35 -12.62 10.59
CA SER A 243 5.85 -11.24 10.49
C SER A 243 6.91 -10.23 10.95
N PRO A 244 7.59 -9.52 10.03
CA PRO A 244 8.55 -8.47 10.39
C PRO A 244 7.95 -7.36 11.25
N GLY A 245 6.73 -6.93 10.96
CA GLY A 245 6.05 -5.90 11.75
C GLY A 245 5.84 -6.33 13.19
N ARG A 246 5.44 -7.61 13.41
CA ARG A 246 5.32 -8.17 14.76
C ARG A 246 6.68 -8.29 15.44
N ALA A 247 7.72 -8.67 14.69
CA ALA A 247 9.07 -8.77 15.24
C ALA A 247 9.56 -7.41 15.76
N LEU A 248 9.39 -6.36 14.96
CA LEU A 248 9.80 -5.00 15.33
C LEU A 248 8.97 -4.44 16.50
N ALA A 249 7.69 -4.79 16.59
CA ALA A 249 6.84 -4.39 17.73
C ALA A 249 7.21 -5.12 19.04
N LEU A 250 7.91 -6.23 18.97
CA LEU A 250 8.39 -6.98 20.14
C LEU A 250 9.82 -6.59 20.55
N ALA A 251 10.58 -5.92 19.64
CA ALA A 251 11.97 -5.53 19.81
C ALA A 251 12.14 -4.19 20.53
#